data_d6b923de755b0e5feabdbd4842bdaf84
#
_entry.id   d6b923de755b0e5feabdbd4842bdaf84
#
_cell.length_a   1.000
_cell.length_b   1.000
_cell.length_c   1.000
_cell.angle_alpha   90.00
_cell.angle_beta   90.00
_cell.angle_gamma   90.00
#
_symmetry.space_group_name_H-M   'P 1'
#
loop_
_entity.id
_entity.type
_entity.pdbx_description
1 polymer ?
#
loop_
_entity_poly.entity_id
_entity_poly.type
_entity_poly.pdbx_seq_one_letter_code
_entity_poly.pdbx_strand_id
1 'polypeptide(L)'
;MTIQDLVGTYSISGSNQDESNEITYKGVLTLTLDQNNRIKADWIINSHKQKGTGFFKDNILVINFSYKGDDHKTYKGVAVYRCITKDVLDGFWSEKHGDPLYLGSEYCLRMETTERLN
;
A
#
# COMPACT_ATOMS: atom_id res chain seq x y z
N MET A 1 13.56 8.60 -10.93
CA MET A 1 12.22 7.97 -10.90
C MET A 1 11.17 9.07 -10.79
N THR A 2 10.15 8.98 -11.61
CA THR A 2 9.04 9.93 -11.61
C THR A 2 7.79 9.27 -11.04
N ILE A 3 6.78 10.08 -10.72
CA ILE A 3 5.51 9.56 -10.20
C ILE A 3 4.84 8.62 -11.21
N GLN A 4 5.00 8.89 -12.52
CA GLN A 4 4.45 8.05 -13.59
C GLN A 4 5.05 6.65 -13.58
N ASP A 5 6.29 6.50 -13.14
CA ASP A 5 6.95 5.20 -13.07
C ASP A 5 6.29 4.27 -12.05
N LEU A 6 5.55 4.82 -11.09
CA LEU A 6 4.92 4.04 -10.03
C LEU A 6 3.57 3.44 -10.44
N VAL A 7 2.98 3.92 -11.53
CA VAL A 7 1.68 3.42 -12.00
C VAL A 7 1.81 1.95 -12.37
N GLY A 8 0.91 1.12 -11.83
CA GLY A 8 0.91 -0.30 -12.11
C GLY A 8 0.34 -1.11 -10.96
N THR A 9 0.48 -2.42 -11.06
CA THR A 9 -0.04 -3.37 -10.10
C THR A 9 1.11 -4.11 -9.43
N TYR A 10 1.03 -4.27 -8.13
CA TYR A 10 2.06 -4.88 -7.30
C TYR A 10 1.46 -6.01 -6.47
N SER A 11 2.19 -7.11 -6.35
CA SER A 11 1.87 -8.11 -5.34
C SER A 11 2.43 -7.63 -4.00
N ILE A 12 1.69 -7.84 -2.93
CA ILE A 12 2.11 -7.39 -1.61
C ILE A 12 2.18 -8.53 -0.62
N SER A 13 3.16 -8.43 0.27
CA SER A 13 3.30 -9.29 1.44
C SER A 13 3.48 -8.36 2.64
N GLY A 14 2.71 -8.57 3.68
CA GLY A 14 2.73 -7.64 4.79
C GLY A 14 2.54 -8.27 6.15
N SER A 15 2.81 -7.48 7.18
CA SER A 15 2.58 -7.86 8.56
C SER A 15 1.65 -6.85 9.23
N ASN A 16 0.90 -7.33 10.22
CA ASN A 16 0.01 -6.50 11.00
C ASN A 16 0.79 -5.58 11.93
N GLN A 17 0.12 -4.55 12.44
CA GLN A 17 0.69 -3.60 13.38
C GLN A 17 0.70 -4.21 14.78
N ASP A 18 1.58 -5.19 14.99
CA ASP A 18 1.75 -5.88 16.27
C ASP A 18 3.22 -6.27 16.45
N GLU A 19 3.52 -6.91 17.57
CA GLU A 19 4.90 -7.25 17.94
C GLU A 19 5.47 -8.44 17.17
N SER A 20 4.65 -9.21 16.45
CA SER A 20 5.11 -10.45 15.84
C SER A 20 6.05 -10.23 14.66
N ASN A 21 5.86 -9.16 13.89
CA ASN A 21 6.60 -8.87 12.65
C ASN A 21 6.56 -9.99 11.60
N GLU A 22 5.66 -10.95 11.77
CA GLU A 22 5.52 -12.04 10.81
C GLU A 22 4.67 -11.60 9.63
N ILE A 23 4.97 -12.14 8.44
CA ILE A 23 4.15 -11.90 7.26
C ILE A 23 2.83 -12.63 7.47
N THR A 24 1.75 -11.86 7.62
CA THR A 24 0.43 -12.39 7.96
C THR A 24 -0.61 -12.16 6.89
N TYR A 25 -0.32 -11.34 5.88
CA TYR A 25 -1.27 -11.14 4.79
C TYR A 25 -0.57 -11.00 3.45
N LYS A 26 -1.32 -11.28 2.39
CA LYS A 26 -0.91 -11.06 1.00
C LYS A 26 -2.06 -10.39 0.27
N GLY A 27 -1.74 -9.73 -0.81
CA GLY A 27 -2.75 -9.06 -1.61
C GLY A 27 -2.17 -8.37 -2.82
N VAL A 28 -2.92 -7.42 -3.35
CA VAL A 28 -2.57 -6.68 -4.55
C VAL A 28 -2.77 -5.19 -4.31
N LEU A 29 -1.79 -4.40 -4.69
CA LEU A 29 -1.86 -2.94 -4.67
C LEU A 29 -1.82 -2.42 -6.10
N THR A 30 -2.80 -1.61 -6.48
CA THR A 30 -2.81 -0.95 -7.78
C THR A 30 -2.65 0.55 -7.56
N LEU A 31 -1.63 1.12 -8.22
CA LEU A 31 -1.37 2.56 -8.19
C LEU A 31 -1.76 3.18 -9.52
N THR A 32 -2.54 4.24 -9.45
CA THR A 32 -2.95 5.04 -10.61
C THR A 32 -2.76 6.52 -10.29
N LEU A 33 -2.94 7.36 -11.30
CA LEU A 33 -2.88 8.81 -11.11
C LEU A 33 -4.25 9.40 -11.42
N ASP A 34 -4.65 10.40 -10.63
CA ASP A 34 -5.82 11.19 -10.99
C ASP A 34 -5.43 12.28 -11.99
N GLN A 35 -6.42 13.07 -12.41
CA GLN A 35 -6.22 14.13 -13.41
C GLN A 35 -5.23 15.22 -12.93
N ASN A 36 -4.93 15.29 -11.64
CA ASN A 36 -4.00 16.26 -11.06
C ASN A 36 -2.66 15.63 -10.70
N ASN A 37 -2.39 14.43 -11.22
CA ASN A 37 -1.17 13.65 -10.91
C ASN A 37 -1.02 13.28 -9.43
N ARG A 38 -2.13 13.21 -8.69
CA ARG A 38 -2.12 12.67 -7.35
C ARG A 38 -2.17 11.14 -7.43
N ILE A 39 -1.39 10.48 -6.60
CA ILE A 39 -1.43 9.02 -6.52
C ILE A 39 -2.77 8.57 -5.93
N LYS A 40 -3.37 7.59 -6.60
CA LYS A 40 -4.51 6.85 -6.07
C LYS A 40 -4.06 5.41 -5.85
N ALA A 41 -4.43 4.86 -4.71
CA ALA A 41 -4.06 3.50 -4.34
C ALA A 41 -5.31 2.68 -4.06
N ASP A 42 -5.32 1.45 -4.56
CA ASP A 42 -6.37 0.49 -4.31
C ASP A 42 -5.72 -0.82 -3.90
N TRP A 43 -6.06 -1.31 -2.70
CA TRP A 43 -5.59 -2.59 -2.19
C TRP A 43 -6.73 -3.59 -2.21
N ILE A 44 -6.40 -4.84 -2.51
CA ILE A 44 -7.27 -5.98 -2.25
C ILE A 44 -6.47 -6.94 -1.39
N ILE A 45 -6.91 -7.12 -0.15
CA ILE A 45 -6.24 -7.97 0.84
C ILE A 45 -7.28 -8.92 1.39
N ASN A 46 -7.12 -10.23 1.12
CA ASN A 46 -8.08 -11.25 1.58
C ASN A 46 -9.53 -10.91 1.21
N SER A 47 -9.75 -10.47 -0.03
CA SER A 47 -11.05 -10.04 -0.56
C SER A 47 -11.60 -8.74 0.05
N HIS A 48 -10.86 -8.09 0.92
CA HIS A 48 -11.22 -6.79 1.48
C HIS A 48 -10.59 -5.68 0.66
N LYS A 49 -11.37 -4.63 0.41
CA LYS A 49 -10.92 -3.47 -0.36
C LYS A 49 -10.49 -2.35 0.59
N GLN A 50 -9.39 -1.71 0.23
CA GLN A 50 -8.86 -0.55 0.90
C GLN A 50 -8.44 0.45 -0.16
N LYS A 51 -8.58 1.73 0.11
CA LYS A 51 -8.22 2.77 -0.86
C LYS A 51 -7.46 3.89 -0.18
N GLY A 52 -6.76 4.67 -0.98
CA GLY A 52 -6.05 5.82 -0.47
C GLY A 52 -5.61 6.77 -1.55
N THR A 53 -5.07 7.90 -1.11
CA THR A 53 -4.47 8.90 -1.97
C THR A 53 -3.19 9.39 -1.32
N GLY A 54 -2.25 9.83 -2.15
CA GLY A 54 -0.99 10.25 -1.61
C GLY A 54 -0.12 11.04 -2.57
N PHE A 55 1.13 11.18 -2.18
CA PHE A 55 2.11 11.95 -2.93
C PHE A 55 3.45 11.22 -2.91
N PHE A 56 4.31 11.62 -3.84
CA PHE A 56 5.62 11.02 -4.04
C PHE A 56 6.68 12.11 -4.10
N LYS A 57 7.76 11.93 -3.36
CA LYS A 57 8.90 12.82 -3.42
C LYS A 57 10.16 12.08 -2.95
N ASP A 58 11.26 12.31 -3.68
CA ASP A 58 12.57 11.78 -3.31
C ASP A 58 12.55 10.28 -3.03
N ASN A 59 11.86 9.54 -3.91
CA ASN A 59 11.71 8.09 -3.81
C ASN A 59 10.94 7.61 -2.57
N ILE A 60 10.19 8.50 -1.94
CA ILE A 60 9.28 8.17 -0.84
C ILE A 60 7.85 8.39 -1.31
N LEU A 61 7.04 7.35 -1.17
CA LEU A 61 5.61 7.39 -1.47
C LEU A 61 4.83 7.36 -0.16
N VAL A 62 3.98 8.35 0.05
CA VAL A 62 3.15 8.45 1.26
C VAL A 62 1.69 8.39 0.85
N ILE A 63 0.94 7.47 1.45
CA ILE A 63 -0.47 7.27 1.12
C ILE A 63 -1.31 7.32 2.40
N ASN A 64 -2.34 8.16 2.39
CA ASN A 64 -3.39 8.13 3.41
C ASN A 64 -4.42 7.11 2.97
N PHE A 65 -4.65 6.09 3.77
CA PHE A 65 -5.58 5.02 3.41
C PHE A 65 -6.80 4.97 4.31
N SER A 66 -7.87 4.36 3.81
CA SER A 66 -9.06 4.08 4.60
C SER A 66 -9.73 2.80 4.12
N TYR A 67 -10.41 2.13 5.02
CA TYR A 67 -11.23 0.96 4.70
C TYR A 67 -12.36 0.84 5.71
N LYS A 68 -13.40 0.08 5.33
CA LYS A 68 -14.48 -0.25 6.25
C LYS A 68 -14.19 -1.58 6.93
N GLY A 69 -14.25 -1.59 8.25
CA GLY A 69 -14.13 -2.81 9.02
C GLY A 69 -15.44 -3.61 9.03
N ASP A 70 -15.39 -4.80 9.62
CA ASP A 70 -16.56 -5.67 9.75
C ASP A 70 -17.66 -5.05 10.61
N ASP A 71 -17.29 -4.11 11.48
CA ASP A 71 -18.22 -3.34 12.32
C ASP A 71 -18.83 -2.14 11.58
N HIS A 72 -18.60 -2.02 10.27
CA HIS A 72 -19.03 -0.93 9.40
C HIS A 72 -18.43 0.44 9.76
N LYS A 73 -17.46 0.49 10.65
CA LYS A 73 -16.72 1.71 10.95
C LYS A 73 -15.62 1.92 9.93
N THR A 74 -15.28 3.19 9.69
CA THR A 74 -14.19 3.55 8.80
C THR A 74 -12.89 3.63 9.59
N TYR A 75 -11.88 2.88 9.15
CA TYR A 75 -10.53 2.90 9.71
C TYR A 75 -9.61 3.64 8.76
N LYS A 76 -8.71 4.44 9.32
CA LYS A 76 -7.79 5.28 8.56
C LYS A 76 -6.37 5.10 9.05
N GLY A 77 -5.43 5.31 8.15
CA GLY A 77 -4.01 5.24 8.50
C GLY A 77 -3.13 5.83 7.42
N VAL A 78 -1.84 5.65 7.61
CA VAL A 78 -0.81 6.15 6.69
C VAL A 78 0.12 5.01 6.35
N ALA A 79 0.40 4.85 5.06
CA ALA A 79 1.42 3.92 4.56
C ALA A 79 2.54 4.72 3.93
N VAL A 80 3.77 4.34 4.24
CA VAL A 80 4.97 5.00 3.72
C VAL A 80 5.83 3.94 3.05
N TYR A 81 6.18 4.17 1.78
CA TYR A 81 7.01 3.24 1.03
C TYR A 81 8.30 3.92 0.59
N ARG A 82 9.41 3.23 0.81
CA ARG A 82 10.65 3.54 0.12
C ARG A 82 10.59 2.88 -1.23
N CYS A 83 10.66 3.66 -2.30
CA CYS A 83 10.67 3.13 -3.66
C CYS A 83 12.10 2.76 -4.01
N ILE A 84 12.47 1.52 -3.73
CA ILE A 84 13.83 1.02 -3.99
C ILE A 84 14.10 1.08 -5.48
N THR A 85 13.15 0.58 -6.26
CA THR A 85 13.06 0.80 -7.71
C THR A 85 11.59 1.02 -8.03
N LYS A 86 11.27 1.28 -9.30
CA LYS A 86 9.86 1.37 -9.72
C LYS A 86 9.12 0.02 -9.56
N ASP A 87 9.85 -1.07 -9.41
CA ASP A 87 9.30 -2.42 -9.32
C ASP A 87 9.29 -2.98 -7.90
N VAL A 88 9.98 -2.31 -6.96
CA VAL A 88 10.15 -2.80 -5.59
C VAL A 88 9.88 -1.66 -4.61
N LEU A 89 8.84 -1.81 -3.81
CA LEU A 89 8.49 -0.85 -2.76
C LEU A 89 8.61 -1.54 -1.41
N ASP A 90 9.30 -0.90 -0.48
CA ASP A 90 9.50 -1.41 0.89
C ASP A 90 8.87 -0.42 1.85
N GLY A 91 7.78 -0.83 2.50
CA GLY A 91 6.97 0.07 3.26
C GLY A 91 6.63 -0.36 4.68
N PHE A 92 6.08 0.59 5.39
CA PHE A 92 5.51 0.38 6.71
C PHE A 92 4.25 1.23 6.82
N TRP A 93 3.39 0.87 7.78
CA TRP A 93 2.12 1.59 7.92
C TRP A 93 1.68 1.61 9.38
N SER A 94 0.82 2.59 9.68
CA SER A 94 0.22 2.73 10.99
C SER A 94 -1.21 3.19 10.84
N GLU A 95 -2.13 2.52 11.52
CA GLU A 95 -3.51 2.96 11.63
C GLU A 95 -3.66 4.00 12.74
N LYS A 96 -4.62 4.89 12.56
CA LYS A 96 -4.91 5.94 13.54
C LYS A 96 -5.18 5.38 14.93
N HIS A 97 -5.82 4.22 15.00
CA HIS A 97 -6.17 3.56 16.27
C HIS A 97 -5.24 2.41 16.63
N GLY A 98 -4.20 2.17 15.81
CA GLY A 98 -3.21 1.14 16.10
C GLY A 98 -2.25 1.57 17.19
N ASP A 99 -1.53 0.59 17.75
CA ASP A 99 -0.50 0.87 18.76
C ASP A 99 0.73 1.48 18.07
N PRO A 100 1.06 2.75 18.35
CA PRO A 100 2.19 3.41 17.66
C PRO A 100 3.56 2.82 18.01
N LEU A 101 3.62 1.93 19.01
CA LEU A 101 4.84 1.24 19.35
C LEU A 101 5.26 0.25 18.25
N TYR A 102 4.29 -0.21 17.46
CA TYR A 102 4.51 -1.21 16.42
C TYR A 102 4.02 -0.66 15.09
N LEU A 103 4.73 -0.98 14.02
CA LEU A 103 4.30 -0.61 12.67
C LEU A 103 4.03 -1.88 11.88
N GLY A 104 3.00 -1.84 11.05
CA GLY A 104 2.81 -2.88 10.06
C GLY A 104 3.86 -2.72 8.96
N SER A 105 4.16 -3.79 8.26
CA SER A 105 5.07 -3.76 7.12
C SER A 105 4.35 -4.15 5.84
N GLU A 106 4.87 -3.70 4.71
CA GLU A 106 4.31 -4.09 3.42
C GLU A 106 5.40 -4.02 2.36
N TYR A 107 5.69 -5.17 1.75
CA TYR A 107 6.66 -5.29 0.69
C TYR A 107 5.95 -5.53 -0.62
N CYS A 108 6.26 -4.72 -1.63
CA CYS A 108 5.53 -4.70 -2.89
C CYS A 108 6.46 -5.02 -4.05
N LEU A 109 6.04 -5.96 -4.88
CA LEU A 109 6.75 -6.34 -6.12
C LEU A 109 5.82 -6.11 -7.30
N ARG A 110 6.29 -5.35 -8.30
CA ARG A 110 5.49 -5.12 -9.51
C ARG A 110 5.19 -6.43 -10.20
N MET A 111 3.93 -6.60 -10.57
CA MET A 111 3.48 -7.75 -11.35
C MET A 111 3.78 -7.51 -12.82
N GLU A 112 4.31 -8.53 -13.50
CA GLU A 112 4.56 -8.44 -14.93
C GLU A 112 3.25 -8.45 -15.70
N THR A 113 3.26 -7.87 -16.91
CA THR A 113 2.07 -7.79 -17.75
C THR A 113 1.47 -9.17 -18.03
N THR A 114 2.32 -10.18 -18.25
CA THR A 114 1.87 -11.54 -18.49
C THR A 114 1.14 -12.14 -17.31
N GLU A 115 1.57 -11.83 -16.09
CA GLU A 115 0.90 -12.29 -14.86
C GLU A 115 -0.48 -11.67 -14.73
N ARG A 116 -0.62 -10.40 -15.12
CA ARG A 116 -1.90 -9.69 -15.03
C ARG A 116 -2.91 -10.16 -16.05
N LEU A 117 -2.46 -10.73 -17.17
CA LEU A 117 -3.33 -11.22 -18.22
C LEU A 117 -3.87 -12.62 -17.92
N ASN A 118 -3.29 -13.29 -16.97
CA ASN A 118 -3.72 -14.61 -16.55
C ASN A 118 -4.65 -14.53 -15.35
#